data_2423fd503d4a03dedd3c2a70c375625e
#
_entry.id   2423fd503d4a03dedd3c2a70c375625e
#
_cell.length_a   1.000
_cell.length_b   1.000
_cell.length_c   1.000
_cell.angle_alpha   90.00
_cell.angle_beta   90.00
_cell.angle_gamma   90.00
#
_symmetry.space_group_name_H-M   'P 1'
#
loop_
_entity.id
_entity.type
_entity.pdbx_description
1 polymer ?
#
loop_
_entity_poly.entity_id
_entity_poly.type
_entity_poly.pdbx_seq_one_letter_code
_entity_poly.pdbx_strand_id
1 'polypeptide(L)'
;ASGRCLDTPAEPVGSKLCERVRQTSYPVIERSGVLFGWFGAPDKAPPFPAFDCFAAPSTHVFAFKGLWHCNWLQAFEVGIDPAHTSFLHRFLNDAPLAAIGINPAGKQFRSASLGDFGGEQWPMTRVMREFHQPDISFEARPWGLQITTLRSMTPELTHVRVTHGIFPQTFVIPLSPTLTITQMHVPVDDTHTYWFSFFTSFA
;
A
#
# COMPACT_ATOMS: atom_id res chain seq x y z
N ALA A 1 -10.99 -24.78 -2.25
CA ALA A 1 -11.24 -26.02 -1.49
C ALA A 1 -12.72 -26.13 -1.15
N SER A 2 -13.30 -27.32 -1.20
CA SER A 2 -14.75 -27.55 -0.96
C SER A 2 -15.10 -27.76 0.52
N GLY A 3 -14.10 -27.86 1.40
CA GLY A 3 -14.29 -28.26 2.80
C GLY A 3 -14.73 -29.71 3.01
N ARG A 4 -14.74 -30.51 1.95
CA ARG A 4 -15.12 -31.95 2.04
C ARG A 4 -14.01 -32.70 2.74
N CYS A 5 -14.39 -33.58 3.70
CA CYS A 5 -13.47 -34.56 4.30
C CYS A 5 -13.04 -35.55 3.23
N LEU A 6 -11.74 -35.83 3.15
CA LEU A 6 -11.19 -36.77 2.16
C LEU A 6 -10.91 -38.16 2.75
N ASP A 7 -10.55 -38.19 4.04
CA ASP A 7 -10.20 -39.43 4.73
C ASP A 7 -10.37 -39.25 6.27
N THR A 8 -10.58 -40.38 6.94
CA THR A 8 -10.70 -40.48 8.40
C THR A 8 -9.92 -41.73 8.87
N PRO A 9 -8.57 -41.67 8.84
CA PRO A 9 -7.72 -42.84 9.00
C PRO A 9 -7.79 -43.51 10.40
N ALA A 10 -8.31 -42.79 11.40
CA ALA A 10 -8.51 -43.34 12.75
C ALA A 10 -9.88 -44.03 12.96
N GLU A 11 -10.75 -43.97 11.95
CA GLU A 11 -12.08 -44.58 12.02
C GLU A 11 -12.06 -46.06 11.61
N PRO A 12 -13.00 -46.87 12.16
CA PRO A 12 -13.15 -48.25 11.74
C PRO A 12 -13.47 -48.38 10.24
N VAL A 13 -13.07 -49.49 9.65
CA VAL A 13 -13.39 -49.82 8.25
C VAL A 13 -14.92 -49.81 8.06
N GLY A 14 -15.38 -49.06 7.07
CA GLY A 14 -16.79 -48.84 6.77
C GLY A 14 -17.45 -47.69 7.50
N SER A 15 -16.69 -46.89 8.30
CA SER A 15 -17.22 -45.66 8.87
C SER A 15 -17.70 -44.70 7.79
N LYS A 16 -18.85 -44.04 8.05
CA LYS A 16 -19.41 -43.00 7.19
C LYS A 16 -19.12 -41.58 7.68
N LEU A 17 -18.18 -41.44 8.62
CA LEU A 17 -17.85 -40.12 9.21
C LEU A 17 -17.35 -39.14 8.13
N CYS A 18 -16.50 -39.63 7.22
CA CYS A 18 -15.97 -38.81 6.12
C CYS A 18 -17.06 -38.23 5.20
N GLU A 19 -18.21 -38.91 5.06
CA GLU A 19 -19.34 -38.40 4.27
C GLU A 19 -20.13 -37.29 4.98
N ARG A 20 -20.08 -37.29 6.30
CA ARG A 20 -20.88 -36.37 7.19
C ARG A 20 -20.12 -35.11 7.61
N VAL A 21 -18.80 -35.21 7.71
CA VAL A 21 -17.97 -34.09 8.18
C VAL A 21 -17.64 -33.15 7.02
N ARG A 22 -17.87 -31.88 7.24
CA ARG A 22 -17.45 -30.77 6.35
C ARG A 22 -16.83 -29.66 7.15
N GLN A 23 -15.67 -29.18 6.68
CA GLN A 23 -15.03 -27.97 7.19
C GLN A 23 -15.58 -26.78 6.42
N THR A 24 -15.92 -25.69 7.13
CA THR A 24 -16.22 -24.41 6.47
C THR A 24 -15.02 -23.99 5.63
N SER A 25 -15.26 -23.62 4.39
CA SER A 25 -14.23 -23.15 3.48
C SER A 25 -14.61 -21.80 2.90
N TYR A 26 -13.61 -20.97 2.64
CA TYR A 26 -13.77 -19.60 2.17
C TYR A 26 -13.05 -19.44 0.82
N PRO A 27 -13.60 -18.63 -0.10
CA PRO A 27 -12.88 -18.27 -1.31
C PRO A 27 -11.58 -17.53 -0.96
N VAL A 28 -10.49 -17.93 -1.60
CA VAL A 28 -9.16 -17.34 -1.43
C VAL A 28 -8.59 -17.03 -2.80
N ILE A 29 -8.00 -15.83 -2.92
CA ILE A 29 -7.27 -15.38 -4.10
C ILE A 29 -5.85 -15.01 -3.65
N GLU A 30 -4.85 -15.44 -4.41
CA GLU A 30 -3.47 -15.01 -4.24
C GLU A 30 -3.17 -13.85 -5.20
N ARG A 31 -2.54 -12.78 -4.70
CA ARG A 31 -1.99 -11.68 -5.50
C ARG A 31 -0.67 -11.19 -4.89
N SER A 32 0.37 -11.21 -5.70
CA SER A 32 1.71 -10.72 -5.31
C SER A 32 2.23 -11.34 -4.01
N GLY A 33 2.00 -12.66 -3.80
CA GLY A 33 2.42 -13.40 -2.61
C GLY A 33 1.54 -13.18 -1.38
N VAL A 34 0.44 -12.43 -1.49
CA VAL A 34 -0.51 -12.21 -0.39
C VAL A 34 -1.81 -12.98 -0.66
N LEU A 35 -2.31 -13.65 0.37
CA LEU A 35 -3.58 -14.38 0.32
C LEU A 35 -4.72 -13.46 0.81
N PHE A 36 -5.74 -13.32 -0.02
CA PHE A 36 -6.96 -12.58 0.29
C PHE A 36 -8.12 -13.54 0.44
N GLY A 37 -8.75 -13.57 1.61
CA GLY A 37 -9.87 -14.45 1.92
C GLY A 37 -11.18 -13.67 2.06
N TRP A 38 -12.25 -14.21 1.47
CA TRP A 38 -13.62 -13.73 1.68
C TRP A 38 -14.31 -14.59 2.74
N PHE A 39 -14.61 -14.00 3.92
CA PHE A 39 -15.22 -14.71 5.04
C PHE A 39 -16.76 -14.61 5.09
N GLY A 40 -17.37 -14.04 4.07
CA GLY A 40 -18.83 -14.02 3.90
C GLY A 40 -19.35 -15.24 3.14
N ALA A 41 -20.63 -15.24 2.80
CA ALA A 41 -21.26 -16.25 1.97
C ALA A 41 -20.55 -16.30 0.59
N PRO A 42 -20.15 -17.47 0.08
CA PRO A 42 -19.36 -17.59 -1.15
C PRO A 42 -20.04 -16.99 -2.39
N ASP A 43 -21.36 -17.12 -2.47
CA ASP A 43 -22.21 -16.58 -3.54
C ASP A 43 -22.37 -15.07 -3.50
N LYS A 44 -21.97 -14.44 -2.40
CA LYS A 44 -21.98 -12.98 -2.19
C LYS A 44 -20.59 -12.35 -2.23
N ALA A 45 -19.57 -13.11 -2.62
CA ALA A 45 -18.21 -12.56 -2.75
C ALA A 45 -18.20 -11.46 -3.82
N PRO A 46 -17.76 -10.22 -3.48
CA PRO A 46 -17.61 -9.17 -4.47
C PRO A 46 -16.47 -9.53 -5.43
N PRO A 47 -16.42 -8.90 -6.60
CA PRO A 47 -15.25 -9.01 -7.46
C PRO A 47 -14.01 -8.52 -6.69
N PHE A 48 -12.87 -9.16 -6.94
CA PHE A 48 -11.61 -8.75 -6.32
C PHE A 48 -11.27 -7.32 -6.75
N PRO A 49 -10.83 -6.44 -5.84
CA PRO A 49 -10.54 -5.05 -6.17
C PRO A 49 -9.47 -4.91 -7.25
N ALA A 50 -9.74 -4.08 -8.25
CA ALA A 50 -8.82 -3.81 -9.36
C ALA A 50 -7.84 -2.67 -8.99
N PHE A 51 -6.98 -2.91 -7.98
CA PHE A 51 -5.91 -1.97 -7.66
C PHE A 51 -4.79 -2.05 -8.70
N ASP A 52 -4.17 -0.93 -9.01
CA ASP A 52 -3.07 -0.82 -9.97
C ASP A 52 -1.92 -1.77 -9.65
N CYS A 53 -1.59 -1.95 -8.37
CA CYS A 53 -0.56 -2.88 -7.91
C CYS A 53 -0.83 -4.35 -8.29
N PHE A 54 -2.07 -4.73 -8.58
CA PHE A 54 -2.43 -6.08 -9.02
C PHE A 54 -2.56 -6.20 -10.54
N ALA A 55 -2.53 -5.07 -11.27
CA ALA A 55 -2.53 -5.04 -12.72
C ALA A 55 -1.12 -5.05 -13.32
N ALA A 56 -0.11 -4.64 -12.55
CA ALA A 56 1.29 -4.67 -12.97
C ALA A 56 1.82 -6.12 -13.08
N PRO A 57 2.82 -6.38 -13.96
CA PRO A 57 3.51 -7.66 -13.99
C PRO A 57 4.08 -8.03 -12.62
N SER A 58 4.04 -9.30 -12.24
CA SER A 58 4.52 -9.76 -10.92
C SER A 58 6.00 -9.44 -10.65
N THR A 59 6.81 -9.31 -11.70
CA THR A 59 8.21 -8.91 -11.62
C THR A 59 8.40 -7.43 -11.24
N HIS A 60 7.36 -6.63 -11.30
CA HIS A 60 7.35 -5.20 -11.02
C HIS A 60 6.67 -4.84 -9.70
N VAL A 61 6.27 -5.86 -8.94
CA VAL A 61 5.61 -5.69 -7.64
C VAL A 61 6.43 -6.36 -6.56
N PHE A 62 6.77 -5.59 -5.53
CA PHE A 62 7.38 -6.11 -4.30
C PHE A 62 6.42 -5.90 -3.13
N ALA A 63 6.00 -7.01 -2.50
CA ALA A 63 5.11 -6.97 -1.35
C ALA A 63 5.83 -7.40 -0.07
N PHE A 64 5.51 -6.75 1.05
CA PHE A 64 5.95 -7.17 2.37
C PHE A 64 4.89 -6.86 3.43
N LYS A 65 5.08 -7.45 4.61
CA LYS A 65 4.21 -7.27 5.77
C LYS A 65 5.05 -6.87 6.98
N GLY A 66 4.56 -5.88 7.72
CA GLY A 66 5.07 -5.50 9.04
C GLY A 66 3.98 -5.54 10.09
N LEU A 67 4.37 -5.56 11.37
CA LEU A 67 3.46 -5.38 12.51
C LEU A 67 3.75 -4.01 13.13
N TRP A 68 2.70 -3.20 13.28
CA TRP A 68 2.75 -1.92 13.97
C TRP A 68 2.02 -1.98 15.30
N HIS A 69 2.62 -1.40 16.32
CA HIS A 69 2.05 -1.30 17.67
C HIS A 69 1.19 -0.04 17.80
N CYS A 70 0.14 0.04 16.99
CA CYS A 70 -0.84 1.12 17.02
C CYS A 70 -2.17 0.66 16.42
N ASN A 71 -3.22 1.43 16.68
CA ASN A 71 -4.52 1.23 16.04
C ASN A 71 -4.43 1.48 14.53
N TRP A 72 -5.18 0.71 13.75
CA TRP A 72 -5.18 0.80 12.28
C TRP A 72 -5.57 2.18 11.75
N LEU A 73 -6.49 2.87 12.44
CA LEU A 73 -6.93 4.20 12.02
C LEU A 73 -5.82 5.23 12.16
N GLN A 74 -5.05 5.19 13.25
CA GLN A 74 -3.87 6.07 13.42
C GLN A 74 -2.81 5.82 12.36
N ALA A 75 -2.58 4.55 12.01
CA ALA A 75 -1.68 4.19 10.91
C ALA A 75 -2.21 4.69 9.55
N PHE A 76 -3.52 4.62 9.33
CA PHE A 76 -4.16 5.11 8.12
C PHE A 76 -4.11 6.64 8.02
N GLU A 77 -4.40 7.36 9.10
CA GLU A 77 -4.36 8.83 9.16
C GLU A 77 -2.99 9.39 8.78
N VAL A 78 -1.92 8.79 9.28
CA VAL A 78 -0.55 9.17 8.88
C VAL A 78 -0.33 8.97 7.38
N GLY A 79 -0.85 7.89 6.81
CA GLY A 79 -0.68 7.58 5.39
C GLY A 79 -1.37 8.55 4.45
N ILE A 80 -2.47 9.12 4.87
CA ILE A 80 -3.25 10.08 4.08
C ILE A 80 -2.89 11.55 4.35
N ASP A 81 -2.04 11.84 5.35
CA ASP A 81 -1.51 13.19 5.58
C ASP A 81 -0.36 13.51 4.63
N PRO A 82 -0.49 14.43 3.69
CA PRO A 82 0.61 14.82 2.81
C PRO A 82 1.60 15.81 3.45
N ALA A 83 1.21 16.48 4.54
CA ALA A 83 2.03 17.53 5.14
C ALA A 83 3.20 16.97 5.95
N HIS A 84 3.00 15.87 6.70
CA HIS A 84 4.06 15.26 7.50
C HIS A 84 5.29 14.88 6.69
N THR A 85 5.13 14.53 5.42
CA THR A 85 6.23 14.11 4.54
C THR A 85 7.27 15.21 4.35
N SER A 86 6.86 16.48 4.41
CA SER A 86 7.74 17.64 4.31
C SER A 86 8.67 17.79 5.51
N PHE A 87 8.36 17.15 6.63
CA PHE A 87 9.13 17.22 7.87
C PHE A 87 9.77 15.89 8.26
N LEU A 88 9.03 14.79 8.18
CA LEU A 88 9.48 13.47 8.64
C LEU A 88 10.21 12.66 7.56
N HIS A 89 9.93 12.89 6.28
CA HIS A 89 10.54 12.14 5.17
C HIS A 89 11.56 12.94 4.36
N ARG A 90 11.80 14.21 4.70
CA ARG A 90 12.81 15.01 4.02
C ARG A 90 14.21 14.73 4.55
N PHE A 91 15.20 14.77 3.66
CA PHE A 91 16.61 14.84 4.05
C PHE A 91 17.05 16.30 4.16
N LEU A 92 17.90 16.59 5.14
CA LEU A 92 18.40 17.95 5.35
C LEU A 92 19.35 18.42 4.24
N ASN A 93 19.94 17.49 3.52
CA ASN A 93 20.82 17.75 2.37
C ASN A 93 20.73 16.62 1.35
N ASP A 94 21.33 16.82 0.20
CA ASP A 94 21.37 15.84 -0.89
C ASP A 94 22.67 14.99 -0.89
N ALA A 95 23.40 14.96 0.24
CA ALA A 95 24.60 14.16 0.39
C ALA A 95 24.36 12.67 0.07
N PRO A 96 25.31 11.95 -0.52
CA PRO A 96 25.19 10.53 -0.80
C PRO A 96 24.82 9.73 0.45
N LEU A 97 23.89 8.76 0.34
CA LEU A 97 23.46 7.93 1.47
C LEU A 97 24.60 7.20 2.18
N ALA A 98 25.64 6.82 1.43
CA ALA A 98 26.83 6.20 2.00
C ALA A 98 27.56 7.14 2.99
N ALA A 99 27.46 8.45 2.81
CA ALA A 99 28.10 9.43 3.68
C ALA A 99 27.36 9.66 5.00
N ILE A 100 26.10 9.26 5.10
CA ILE A 100 25.25 9.46 6.28
C ILE A 100 24.82 8.16 6.97
N GLY A 101 25.36 7.01 6.55
CA GLY A 101 25.14 5.72 7.20
C GLY A 101 23.69 5.18 7.15
N ILE A 102 22.85 5.70 6.26
CA ILE A 102 21.45 5.31 6.17
C ILE A 102 21.29 4.02 5.33
N ASN A 103 20.49 3.10 5.86
CA ASN A 103 20.08 1.85 5.23
C ASN A 103 19.52 2.06 3.78
N PRO A 104 19.80 1.13 2.85
CA PRO A 104 19.34 1.15 1.45
C PRO A 104 17.83 1.37 1.26
N ALA A 105 16.98 1.03 2.24
CA ALA A 105 15.54 1.32 2.20
C ALA A 105 15.23 2.83 2.04
N GLY A 106 16.10 3.73 2.52
CA GLY A 106 15.99 5.16 2.30
C GLY A 106 16.35 5.62 0.88
N LYS A 107 16.98 4.76 0.07
CA LYS A 107 17.30 5.09 -1.33
C LYS A 107 16.06 5.33 -2.20
N GLN A 108 14.96 4.65 -1.90
CA GLN A 108 13.74 4.73 -2.71
C GLN A 108 13.14 6.13 -2.74
N PHE A 109 13.17 6.85 -1.60
CA PHE A 109 12.70 8.23 -1.54
C PHE A 109 13.64 9.22 -2.25
N ARG A 110 14.92 8.89 -2.38
CA ARG A 110 15.89 9.72 -3.11
C ARG A 110 15.89 9.48 -4.61
N SER A 111 15.69 8.24 -5.03
CA SER A 111 15.67 7.87 -6.45
C SER A 111 14.34 8.21 -7.13
N ALA A 112 13.29 8.51 -6.37
CA ALA A 112 12.05 9.02 -6.90
C ALA A 112 12.27 10.45 -7.44
N SER A 113 12.79 10.53 -8.65
CA SER A 113 12.93 11.78 -9.39
C SER A 113 11.59 12.11 -10.05
N LEU A 114 11.20 13.38 -9.99
CA LEU A 114 10.02 13.88 -10.71
C LEU A 114 10.28 14.00 -12.23
N GLY A 115 11.49 13.72 -12.66
CA GLY A 115 11.94 13.90 -14.03
C GLY A 115 12.87 15.10 -14.19
N ASP A 116 13.29 15.32 -15.44
CA ASP A 116 14.08 16.47 -15.84
C ASP A 116 13.15 17.58 -16.33
N PHE A 117 13.11 18.68 -15.60
CA PHE A 117 12.33 19.85 -15.95
C PHE A 117 13.30 21.02 -16.20
N GLY A 118 13.49 21.36 -17.45
CA GLY A 118 14.36 22.48 -17.83
C GLY A 118 15.85 22.22 -17.61
N GLY A 119 16.31 20.96 -17.69
CA GLY A 119 17.70 20.56 -17.48
C GLY A 119 18.08 20.37 -16.01
N GLU A 120 17.12 20.46 -15.08
CA GLU A 120 17.35 20.24 -13.66
C GLU A 120 16.53 19.04 -13.16
N GLN A 121 17.21 18.11 -12.46
CA GLN A 121 16.54 17.02 -11.78
C GLN A 121 16.01 17.45 -10.41
N TRP A 122 14.73 17.15 -10.15
CA TRP A 122 14.05 17.44 -8.92
C TRP A 122 13.80 16.17 -8.09
N PRO A 123 14.73 15.75 -7.21
CA PRO A 123 14.47 14.65 -6.30
C PRO A 123 13.32 15.01 -5.37
N MET A 124 12.44 14.05 -5.08
CA MET A 124 11.27 14.27 -4.20
C MET A 124 11.68 14.83 -2.83
N THR A 125 12.83 14.40 -2.30
CA THR A 125 13.36 14.90 -1.02
C THR A 125 13.68 16.39 -1.05
N ARG A 126 14.18 16.91 -2.19
CA ARG A 126 14.41 18.34 -2.39
C ARG A 126 13.08 19.09 -2.46
N VAL A 127 12.12 18.59 -3.21
CA VAL A 127 10.80 19.20 -3.33
C VAL A 127 10.12 19.30 -1.96
N MET A 128 10.16 18.23 -1.16
CA MET A 128 9.60 18.24 0.20
C MET A 128 10.32 19.22 1.14
N ARG A 129 11.64 19.39 0.98
CA ARG A 129 12.45 20.28 1.81
C ARG A 129 12.23 21.76 1.47
N GLU A 130 12.25 22.09 0.19
CA GLU A 130 12.21 23.48 -0.29
C GLU A 130 10.77 24.03 -0.35
N PHE A 131 9.80 23.14 -0.66
CA PHE A 131 8.38 23.49 -0.78
C PHE A 131 7.56 22.75 0.30
N HIS A 132 7.89 23.01 1.56
CA HIS A 132 7.38 22.27 2.71
C HIS A 132 5.93 22.60 3.12
N GLN A 133 5.35 23.64 2.57
CA GLN A 133 3.96 24.05 2.80
C GLN A 133 3.13 23.85 1.52
N PRO A 134 2.60 22.64 1.30
CA PRO A 134 1.75 22.39 0.15
C PRO A 134 0.34 22.96 0.33
N ASP A 135 -0.30 23.35 -0.77
CA ASP A 135 -1.74 23.51 -0.83
C ASP A 135 -2.40 22.13 -0.92
N ILE A 136 -3.33 21.86 -0.01
CA ILE A 136 -3.98 20.54 0.10
C ILE A 136 -5.47 20.70 -0.09
N SER A 137 -6.05 19.87 -0.96
CA SER A 137 -7.49 19.76 -1.16
C SER A 137 -7.95 18.32 -1.06
N PHE A 138 -9.20 18.13 -0.62
CA PHE A 138 -9.82 16.82 -0.44
C PHE A 138 -11.10 16.75 -1.26
N GLU A 139 -11.31 15.61 -1.89
CA GLU A 139 -12.51 15.32 -2.65
C GLU A 139 -13.05 13.94 -2.27
N ALA A 140 -14.32 13.89 -1.84
CA ALA A 140 -15.00 12.63 -1.55
C ALA A 140 -15.26 11.88 -2.85
N ARG A 141 -14.97 10.58 -2.86
CA ARG A 141 -15.18 9.66 -3.96
C ARG A 141 -15.99 8.45 -3.48
N PRO A 142 -16.64 7.71 -4.37
CA PRO A 142 -17.40 6.51 -3.97
C PRO A 142 -16.58 5.46 -3.23
N TRP A 143 -15.26 5.46 -3.43
CA TRP A 143 -14.31 4.53 -2.81
C TRP A 143 -13.55 5.12 -1.61
N GLY A 144 -13.74 6.42 -1.27
CA GLY A 144 -13.05 7.07 -0.15
C GLY A 144 -12.70 8.53 -0.41
N LEU A 145 -11.43 8.89 -0.28
CA LEU A 145 -10.92 10.25 -0.45
C LEU A 145 -9.86 10.33 -1.55
N GLN A 146 -9.96 11.35 -2.39
CA GLN A 146 -8.87 11.83 -3.22
C GLN A 146 -8.24 13.04 -2.54
N ILE A 147 -6.93 13.02 -2.35
CA ILE A 147 -6.16 14.09 -1.71
C ILE A 147 -5.20 14.65 -2.74
N THR A 148 -5.42 15.89 -3.13
CA THR A 148 -4.56 16.59 -4.08
C THR A 148 -3.65 17.55 -3.33
N THR A 149 -2.35 17.42 -3.59
CA THR A 149 -1.28 18.22 -2.97
C THR A 149 -0.55 18.99 -4.04
N LEU A 150 -0.52 20.30 -3.93
CA LEU A 150 0.14 21.20 -4.88
C LEU A 150 1.33 21.89 -4.19
N ARG A 151 2.47 21.94 -4.89
CA ARG A 151 3.64 22.71 -4.50
C ARG A 151 4.09 23.55 -5.67
N SER A 152 3.88 24.85 -5.60
CA SER A 152 4.35 25.79 -6.61
C SER A 152 5.85 25.96 -6.49
N MET A 153 6.60 25.42 -7.44
CA MET A 153 8.07 25.38 -7.43
C MET A 153 8.66 26.59 -8.15
N THR A 154 8.08 26.96 -9.27
CA THR A 154 8.35 28.20 -10.01
C THR A 154 7.02 28.77 -10.51
N PRO A 155 6.98 29.99 -11.08
CA PRO A 155 5.76 30.51 -11.69
C PRO A 155 5.15 29.60 -12.75
N GLU A 156 5.99 28.80 -13.43
CA GLU A 156 5.58 27.93 -14.53
C GLU A 156 5.49 26.45 -14.14
N LEU A 157 5.99 26.07 -12.94
CA LEU A 157 6.13 24.68 -12.54
C LEU A 157 5.48 24.41 -11.19
N THR A 158 4.48 23.56 -11.19
CA THR A 158 3.81 23.08 -9.98
C THR A 158 3.94 21.56 -9.87
N HIS A 159 4.47 21.07 -8.76
CA HIS A 159 4.40 19.66 -8.42
C HIS A 159 2.98 19.31 -7.96
N VAL A 160 2.36 18.37 -8.64
CA VAL A 160 1.04 17.82 -8.29
C VAL A 160 1.19 16.39 -7.83
N ARG A 161 0.66 16.09 -6.66
CA ARG A 161 0.58 14.72 -6.13
C ARG A 161 -0.84 14.39 -5.74
N VAL A 162 -1.36 13.27 -6.24
CA VAL A 162 -2.69 12.78 -5.91
C VAL A 162 -2.55 11.47 -5.11
N THR A 163 -2.97 11.50 -3.86
CA THR A 163 -3.01 10.33 -2.97
C THR A 163 -4.45 9.87 -2.83
N HIS A 164 -4.67 8.57 -2.81
CA HIS A 164 -6.01 8.00 -2.65
C HIS A 164 -6.12 7.27 -1.32
N GLY A 165 -7.02 7.73 -0.45
CA GLY A 165 -7.47 6.99 0.73
C GLY A 165 -8.67 6.13 0.36
N ILE A 166 -8.50 4.81 0.27
CA ILE A 166 -9.53 3.86 -0.15
C ILE A 166 -10.06 3.15 1.08
N PHE A 167 -11.29 3.45 1.46
CA PHE A 167 -11.87 2.88 2.66
C PHE A 167 -12.09 1.36 2.57
N PRO A 168 -11.97 0.65 3.73
CA PRO A 168 -11.72 1.23 5.07
C PRO A 168 -10.26 1.48 5.41
N GLN A 169 -9.29 0.79 4.81
CA GLN A 169 -7.93 0.72 5.37
C GLN A 169 -6.80 0.75 4.33
N THR A 170 -7.09 1.13 3.12
CA THR A 170 -6.10 1.13 2.02
C THR A 170 -5.81 2.55 1.57
N PHE A 171 -4.55 2.83 1.24
CA PHE A 171 -4.22 4.04 0.51
C PHE A 171 -3.16 3.78 -0.57
N VAL A 172 -3.18 4.62 -1.60
CA VAL A 172 -2.25 4.59 -2.72
C VAL A 172 -1.51 5.91 -2.81
N ILE A 173 -0.20 5.84 -2.77
CA ILE A 173 0.70 6.99 -2.80
C ILE A 173 1.61 6.88 -4.02
N PRO A 174 1.56 7.82 -4.97
CA PRO A 174 2.58 7.92 -6.01
C PRO A 174 3.86 8.50 -5.41
N LEU A 175 4.98 7.79 -5.60
CA LEU A 175 6.31 8.26 -5.24
C LEU A 175 7.00 8.98 -6.40
N SER A 176 6.68 8.57 -7.63
CA SER A 176 7.13 9.18 -8.87
C SER A 176 6.09 8.89 -9.97
N PRO A 177 6.27 9.40 -11.21
CA PRO A 177 5.41 9.07 -12.34
C PRO A 177 5.31 7.57 -12.64
N THR A 178 6.30 6.77 -12.23
CA THR A 178 6.40 5.33 -12.52
C THR A 178 6.41 4.42 -11.31
N LEU A 179 6.39 4.97 -10.10
CA LEU A 179 6.48 4.19 -8.86
C LEU A 179 5.37 4.56 -7.89
N THR A 180 4.58 3.59 -7.46
CA THR A 180 3.54 3.75 -6.44
C THR A 180 3.75 2.84 -5.25
N ILE A 181 3.18 3.21 -4.12
CA ILE A 181 3.00 2.33 -2.96
C ILE A 181 1.50 2.21 -2.69
N THR A 182 1.01 0.97 -2.68
CA THR A 182 -0.31 0.65 -2.14
C THR A 182 -0.12 0.03 -0.76
N GLN A 183 -0.78 0.58 0.25
CA GLN A 183 -0.67 0.11 1.63
C GLN A 183 -2.05 -0.27 2.18
N MET A 184 -2.10 -1.40 2.90
CA MET A 184 -3.31 -1.89 3.57
C MET A 184 -3.01 -2.04 5.06
N HIS A 185 -3.75 -1.32 5.89
CA HIS A 185 -3.63 -1.34 7.35
C HIS A 185 -4.71 -2.25 7.94
N VAL A 186 -4.38 -3.53 8.09
CA VAL A 186 -5.31 -4.56 8.53
C VAL A 186 -5.29 -4.67 10.04
N PRO A 187 -6.39 -4.33 10.75
CA PRO A 187 -6.43 -4.40 12.21
C PRO A 187 -6.23 -5.84 12.70
N VAL A 188 -5.39 -6.01 13.71
CA VAL A 188 -5.24 -7.25 14.49
C VAL A 188 -6.11 -7.17 15.74
N ASP A 189 -5.97 -6.04 16.46
CA ASP A 189 -6.74 -5.63 17.62
C ASP A 189 -6.71 -4.09 17.74
N ASP A 190 -7.17 -3.54 18.85
CA ASP A 190 -7.23 -2.09 19.09
C ASP A 190 -5.85 -1.42 19.19
N THR A 191 -4.79 -2.18 19.35
CA THR A 191 -3.43 -1.70 19.60
C THR A 191 -2.39 -2.21 18.62
N HIS A 192 -2.79 -3.09 17.70
CA HIS A 192 -1.88 -3.69 16.72
C HIS A 192 -2.50 -3.72 15.32
N THR A 193 -1.68 -3.44 14.33
CA THR A 193 -2.07 -3.40 12.92
C THR A 193 -1.04 -4.12 12.07
N TYR A 194 -1.47 -5.04 11.21
CA TYR A 194 -0.62 -5.51 10.13
C TYR A 194 -0.59 -4.48 9.00
N TRP A 195 0.60 -4.12 8.61
CA TRP A 195 0.88 -3.26 7.47
C TRP A 195 1.35 -4.11 6.30
N PHE A 196 0.49 -4.24 5.29
CA PHE A 196 0.85 -4.82 4.01
C PHE A 196 1.18 -3.70 3.04
N SER A 197 2.34 -3.77 2.39
CA SER A 197 2.78 -2.74 1.46
C SER A 197 3.20 -3.37 0.14
N PHE A 198 2.71 -2.79 -0.95
CA PHE A 198 2.99 -3.20 -2.33
C PHE A 198 3.68 -2.03 -3.03
N PHE A 199 4.98 -2.19 -3.28
CA PHE A 199 5.75 -1.28 -4.13
C PHE A 199 5.60 -1.73 -5.57
N THR A 200 5.12 -0.85 -6.43
CA THR A 200 4.80 -1.18 -7.81
C THR A 200 5.50 -0.23 -8.76
N SER A 201 6.28 -0.78 -9.69
CA SER A 201 6.89 -0.05 -10.79
C SER A 201 6.06 -0.23 -12.06
N PHE A 202 5.84 0.88 -12.78
CA PHE A 202 5.18 0.92 -14.09
C PHE A 202 6.17 1.30 -15.21
N ALA A 203 7.48 1.25 -14.93
CA ALA A 203 8.54 1.50 -15.90
C ALA A 203 9.06 0.20 -16.51
#